data_42405f115449b956aa6866ecf341feb3
#
_entry.id   42405f115449b956aa6866ecf341feb3
#
_cell.length_a   1.000
_cell.length_b   1.000
_cell.length_c   1.000
_cell.angle_alpha   90.00
_cell.angle_beta   90.00
_cell.angle_gamma   90.00
#
_symmetry.space_group_name_H-M   'P 1'
#
loop_
_entity.id
_entity.type
_entity.pdbx_description
1 polymer ?
#
loop_
_entity_poly.entity_id
_entity_poly.type
_entity_poly.pdbx_seq_one_letter_code
_entity_poly.pdbx_strand_id
1 'polypeptide(L)'
;FDELGSLNYTLTETALDDGFIGETLVINGAIAPLAQSVPRGLVRLRVLNASNANFLTLSMATGPLDIIASDGGFLASTVQTDSLTMSPGERYEILVDMRTTEINQLIVSHALPEFGKISDFINEFNKRGLSSLIGKLLNEGEVEIAALTLHQNNEPGLDTSMPKTLANLSPPDPSRAIATRSFELNQ
;
A
#
# COMPACT_ATOMS: atom_id res chain seq x y z
N PHE A 1 6.28 8.22 18.24
CA PHE A 1 5.83 9.03 19.39
C PHE A 1 6.37 8.39 20.67
N ASP A 2 6.70 9.22 21.66
CA ASP A 2 7.02 8.74 23.01
C ASP A 2 5.74 8.40 23.79
N GLU A 3 5.90 7.92 25.05
CA GLU A 3 4.78 7.56 25.92
C GLU A 3 3.84 8.75 26.24
N LEU A 4 4.28 9.98 25.98
CA LEU A 4 3.51 11.20 26.17
C LEU A 4 2.84 11.69 24.88
N GLY A 5 2.99 10.95 23.77
CA GLY A 5 2.45 11.31 22.47
C GLY A 5 3.23 12.40 21.72
N SER A 6 4.45 12.70 22.17
CA SER A 6 5.34 13.63 21.48
C SER A 6 6.16 12.92 20.42
N LEU A 7 6.49 13.63 19.34
CA LEU A 7 7.40 13.10 18.32
C LEU A 7 8.81 12.95 18.93
N ASN A 8 9.32 11.73 18.91
CA ASN A 8 10.68 11.45 19.34
C ASN A 8 11.56 11.17 18.12
N TYR A 9 12.49 12.07 17.84
CA TYR A 9 13.52 11.94 16.79
C TYR A 9 14.91 11.76 17.39
N THR A 10 15.02 10.97 18.44
CA THR A 10 16.34 10.65 18.98
C THR A 10 17.11 9.82 17.96
N LEU A 11 18.15 10.40 17.41
CA LEU A 11 19.03 9.72 16.45
C LEU A 11 19.88 8.69 17.19
N THR A 12 19.66 7.43 16.90
CA THR A 12 20.53 6.33 17.29
C THR A 12 21.53 6.03 16.15
N GLU A 13 22.60 5.31 16.41
CA GLU A 13 23.53 4.85 15.34
C GLU A 13 22.76 4.09 14.25
N THR A 14 21.86 3.19 14.62
CA THR A 14 21.01 2.45 13.70
C THR A 14 20.12 3.38 12.86
N ALA A 15 19.55 4.43 13.47
CA ALA A 15 18.73 5.38 12.72
C ALA A 15 19.53 6.27 11.76
N LEU A 16 20.83 6.43 11.98
CA LEU A 16 21.74 7.12 11.07
C LEU A 16 22.13 6.23 9.87
N ASP A 17 22.30 4.94 10.10
CA ASP A 17 22.71 3.99 9.06
C ASP A 17 21.53 3.46 8.23
N ASP A 18 20.45 3.04 8.89
CA ASP A 18 19.31 2.36 8.26
C ASP A 18 18.10 3.29 8.03
N GLY A 19 18.17 4.51 8.55
CA GLY A 19 17.04 5.45 8.58
C GLY A 19 16.15 5.26 9.82
N PHE A 20 15.21 6.19 10.00
CA PHE A 20 14.30 6.18 11.15
C PHE A 20 13.13 5.21 10.87
N ILE A 21 13.20 4.03 11.45
CA ILE A 21 12.18 2.98 11.34
C ILE A 21 11.29 3.05 12.57
N GLY A 22 9.99 3.31 12.36
CA GLY A 22 8.98 3.28 13.42
C GLY A 22 8.48 1.87 13.68
N GLU A 23 8.08 1.60 14.91
CA GLU A 23 7.57 0.29 15.34
C GLU A 23 6.07 0.14 15.07
N THR A 24 5.33 1.24 14.91
CA THR A 24 3.87 1.24 14.80
C THR A 24 3.41 1.78 13.44
N LEU A 25 2.64 0.96 12.71
CA LEU A 25 2.00 1.36 11.47
C LEU A 25 0.78 2.26 11.75
N VAL A 26 0.77 3.39 11.08
CA VAL A 26 -0.31 4.38 11.18
C VAL A 26 -0.90 4.61 9.80
N ILE A 27 -2.22 4.51 9.66
CA ILE A 27 -2.96 4.81 8.43
C ILE A 27 -3.81 6.05 8.65
N ASN A 28 -3.61 7.09 7.82
CA ASN A 28 -4.35 8.36 7.90
C ASN A 28 -4.33 8.99 9.30
N GLY A 29 -3.20 8.89 10.01
CA GLY A 29 -3.04 9.45 11.35
C GLY A 29 -3.64 8.62 12.49
N ALA A 30 -4.15 7.43 12.21
CA ALA A 30 -4.69 6.52 13.22
C ALA A 30 -3.90 5.21 13.28
N ILE A 31 -3.72 4.69 14.48
CA ILE A 31 -3.23 3.32 14.69
C ILE A 31 -4.33 2.37 14.22
N ALA A 32 -3.97 1.41 13.38
CA ALA A 32 -4.92 0.46 12.79
C ALA A 32 -5.64 -0.40 13.88
N PRO A 33 -6.84 -0.95 13.58
CA PRO A 33 -7.52 -0.93 12.29
C PRO A 33 -8.31 0.36 12.03
N LEU A 34 -8.33 0.79 10.77
CA LEU A 34 -9.13 1.92 10.32
C LEU A 34 -10.28 1.43 9.45
N ALA A 35 -11.47 1.99 9.62
CA ALA A 35 -12.64 1.70 8.80
C ALA A 35 -13.08 2.96 8.04
N GLN A 36 -13.41 2.79 6.74
CA GLN A 36 -13.86 3.85 5.87
C GLN A 36 -15.13 3.43 5.15
N SER A 37 -16.17 4.27 5.23
CA SER A 37 -17.39 4.12 4.45
C SER A 37 -17.11 4.59 3.00
N VAL A 38 -17.50 3.77 2.03
CA VAL A 38 -17.31 4.03 0.60
C VAL A 38 -18.58 3.76 -0.19
N PRO A 39 -18.84 4.47 -1.31
CA PRO A 39 -20.01 4.20 -2.13
C PRO A 39 -19.92 2.84 -2.82
N ARG A 40 -21.07 2.31 -3.23
CA ARG A 40 -21.16 1.14 -4.09
C ARG A 40 -20.65 1.47 -5.49
N GLY A 41 -19.58 0.83 -5.93
CA GLY A 41 -18.99 1.10 -7.25
C GLY A 41 -17.49 0.84 -7.27
N LEU A 42 -16.81 1.40 -8.26
CA LEU A 42 -15.35 1.45 -8.29
C LEU A 42 -14.86 2.56 -7.36
N VAL A 43 -14.05 2.19 -6.39
CA VAL A 43 -13.42 3.09 -5.42
C VAL A 43 -11.95 3.28 -5.79
N ARG A 44 -11.52 4.52 -5.96
CA ARG A 44 -10.12 4.88 -6.22
C ARG A 44 -9.44 5.21 -4.90
N LEU A 45 -8.47 4.39 -4.54
CA LEU A 45 -7.57 4.64 -3.43
C LEU A 45 -6.32 5.34 -3.94
N ARG A 46 -5.92 6.43 -3.28
CA ARG A 46 -4.64 7.11 -3.51
C ARG A 46 -3.75 6.80 -2.31
N VAL A 47 -2.71 6.02 -2.54
CA VAL A 47 -1.84 5.51 -1.49
C VAL A 47 -0.49 6.21 -1.57
N LEU A 48 0.01 6.65 -0.43
CA LEU A 48 1.34 7.21 -0.23
C LEU A 48 2.01 6.42 0.90
N ASN A 49 3.20 5.89 0.65
CA ASN A 49 4.08 5.47 1.74
C ASN A 49 4.76 6.72 2.33
N ALA A 50 4.19 7.24 3.42
CA ALA A 50 4.69 8.43 4.12
C ALA A 50 5.69 8.12 5.24
N SER A 51 6.19 6.88 5.33
CA SER A 51 7.21 6.52 6.31
C SER A 51 8.58 7.10 5.93
N ASN A 52 9.45 7.25 6.91
CA ASN A 52 10.80 7.79 6.69
C ASN A 52 11.71 6.77 5.98
N ALA A 53 11.68 5.51 6.40
CA ALA A 53 12.60 4.47 5.92
C ALA A 53 11.94 3.10 5.68
N ASN A 54 10.67 2.92 6.07
CA ASN A 54 10.02 1.63 5.95
C ASN A 54 9.56 1.34 4.52
N PHE A 55 9.94 0.21 4.00
CA PHE A 55 9.29 -0.40 2.84
C PHE A 55 7.99 -1.06 3.31
N LEU A 56 6.90 -0.77 2.61
CA LEU A 56 5.58 -1.28 2.95
C LEU A 56 5.06 -2.16 1.82
N THR A 57 4.52 -3.32 2.17
CA THR A 57 3.85 -4.21 1.23
C THR A 57 2.34 -4.09 1.39
N LEU A 58 1.66 -3.84 0.28
CA LEU A 58 0.21 -3.75 0.17
C LEU A 58 -0.36 -5.02 -0.45
N SER A 59 -1.51 -5.45 0.01
CA SER A 59 -2.33 -6.49 -0.60
C SER A 59 -3.81 -6.24 -0.31
N MET A 60 -4.70 -6.88 -1.07
CA MET A 60 -6.14 -6.87 -0.77
C MET A 60 -6.53 -8.18 -0.07
N ALA A 61 -7.45 -8.10 0.88
CA ALA A 61 -8.02 -9.29 1.51
C ALA A 61 -8.81 -10.14 0.51
N THR A 62 -9.40 -9.50 -0.50
CA THR A 62 -10.17 -10.18 -1.55
C THR A 62 -9.79 -9.59 -2.92
N GLY A 63 -9.32 -10.46 -3.81
CA GLY A 63 -8.91 -10.10 -5.16
C GLY A 63 -7.53 -9.46 -5.26
N PRO A 64 -7.07 -9.16 -6.48
CA PRO A 64 -5.80 -8.50 -6.72
C PRO A 64 -5.87 -7.00 -6.44
N LEU A 65 -4.72 -6.36 -6.41
CA LEU A 65 -4.56 -4.91 -6.53
C LEU A 65 -4.67 -4.51 -8.02
N ASP A 66 -5.63 -3.66 -8.35
CA ASP A 66 -5.79 -3.08 -9.69
C ASP A 66 -5.11 -1.71 -9.74
N ILE A 67 -3.84 -1.68 -10.12
CA ILE A 67 -3.01 -0.46 -10.14
C ILE A 67 -3.30 0.32 -11.42
N ILE A 68 -3.64 1.60 -11.29
CA ILE A 68 -3.98 2.49 -12.41
C ILE A 68 -3.00 3.64 -12.59
N ALA A 69 -2.28 4.03 -11.55
CA ALA A 69 -1.31 5.12 -11.60
C ALA A 69 -0.16 4.88 -10.62
N SER A 70 0.97 5.48 -10.89
CA SER A 70 2.13 5.60 -10.01
C SER A 70 2.54 7.07 -9.87
N ASP A 71 3.67 7.34 -9.26
CA ASP A 71 4.20 8.70 -9.01
C ASP A 71 4.05 9.69 -10.17
N GLY A 72 4.32 9.24 -11.39
CA GLY A 72 4.31 10.07 -12.60
C GLY A 72 2.93 10.29 -13.21
N GLY A 73 1.90 9.57 -12.75
CA GLY A 73 0.55 9.64 -13.30
C GLY A 73 -0.03 8.29 -13.72
N PHE A 74 -1.03 8.33 -14.58
CA PHE A 74 -1.70 7.12 -15.05
C PHE A 74 -0.78 6.20 -15.85
N LEU A 75 -0.94 4.90 -15.63
CA LEU A 75 -0.35 3.86 -16.47
C LEU A 75 -1.06 3.81 -17.85
N ALA A 76 -0.46 3.13 -18.81
CA ALA A 76 -1.12 2.91 -20.11
C ALA A 76 -2.37 2.04 -19.98
N SER A 77 -2.33 1.06 -19.09
CA SER A 77 -3.43 0.14 -18.75
C SER A 77 -3.38 -0.25 -17.27
N THR A 78 -4.49 -0.77 -16.78
CA THR A 78 -4.55 -1.35 -15.43
C THR A 78 -3.59 -2.54 -15.32
N VAL A 79 -2.81 -2.57 -14.23
CA VAL A 79 -1.89 -3.67 -13.90
C VAL A 79 -2.43 -4.37 -12.65
N GLN A 80 -2.61 -5.70 -12.76
CA GLN A 80 -3.04 -6.52 -11.63
C GLN A 80 -1.84 -7.20 -10.97
N THR A 81 -1.82 -7.18 -9.65
CA THR A 81 -0.83 -7.90 -8.83
C THR A 81 -1.45 -8.31 -7.49
N ASP A 82 -0.96 -9.39 -6.92
CA ASP A 82 -1.40 -9.85 -5.60
C ASP A 82 -0.79 -9.03 -4.46
N SER A 83 0.38 -8.45 -4.71
CA SER A 83 1.06 -7.59 -3.75
C SER A 83 1.86 -6.48 -4.43
N LEU A 84 2.07 -5.39 -3.71
CA LEU A 84 2.83 -4.23 -4.15
C LEU A 84 3.72 -3.75 -3.01
N THR A 85 5.04 -3.79 -3.20
CA THR A 85 5.98 -3.18 -2.24
C THR A 85 6.24 -1.74 -2.65
N MET A 86 6.11 -0.83 -1.69
CA MET A 86 6.30 0.61 -1.84
C MET A 86 7.50 1.07 -1.03
N SER A 87 8.41 1.77 -1.70
CA SER A 87 9.50 2.52 -1.04
C SER A 87 8.95 3.78 -0.34
N PRO A 88 9.68 4.34 0.63
CA PRO A 88 9.35 5.64 1.20
C PRO A 88 9.17 6.71 0.12
N GLY A 89 8.08 7.47 0.19
CA GLY A 89 7.73 8.53 -0.76
C GLY A 89 7.00 8.07 -2.02
N GLU A 90 6.94 6.79 -2.34
CA GLU A 90 6.18 6.29 -3.49
C GLU A 90 4.68 6.48 -3.31
N ARG A 91 4.01 6.78 -4.43
CA ARG A 91 2.56 6.91 -4.53
C ARG A 91 2.03 5.98 -5.59
N TYR A 92 0.90 5.36 -5.29
CA TYR A 92 0.13 4.54 -6.24
C TYR A 92 -1.35 4.88 -6.16
N GLU A 93 -2.06 4.63 -7.25
CA GLU A 93 -3.50 4.67 -7.29
C GLU A 93 -4.04 3.30 -7.67
N ILE A 94 -4.97 2.83 -6.85
CA ILE A 94 -5.52 1.48 -6.92
C ILE A 94 -7.03 1.61 -7.07
N LEU A 95 -7.63 0.85 -7.99
CA LEU A 95 -9.08 0.68 -8.04
C LEU A 95 -9.50 -0.54 -7.22
N VAL A 96 -10.51 -0.36 -6.40
CA VAL A 96 -11.16 -1.42 -5.63
C VAL A 96 -12.60 -1.55 -6.11
N ASP A 97 -12.98 -2.76 -6.49
CA ASP A 97 -14.34 -3.03 -6.95
C ASP A 97 -15.26 -3.37 -5.75
N MET A 98 -16.09 -2.39 -5.39
CA MET A 98 -17.09 -2.51 -4.32
C MET A 98 -18.51 -2.70 -4.87
N ARG A 99 -18.71 -3.10 -6.14
CA ARG A 99 -20.04 -3.29 -6.72
C ARG A 99 -20.74 -4.53 -6.18
N THR A 100 -19.99 -5.56 -5.89
CA THR A 100 -20.49 -6.88 -5.45
C THR A 100 -20.03 -7.29 -4.06
N THR A 101 -19.19 -6.48 -3.43
CA THR A 101 -18.57 -6.76 -2.14
C THR A 101 -18.98 -5.69 -1.13
N GLU A 102 -19.56 -6.11 0.00
CA GLU A 102 -19.94 -5.18 1.07
C GLU A 102 -18.77 -4.70 1.90
N ILE A 103 -17.75 -5.55 2.04
CA ILE A 103 -16.55 -5.27 2.83
C ILE A 103 -15.33 -5.79 2.07
N ASN A 104 -14.30 -4.95 1.96
CA ASN A 104 -12.97 -5.35 1.52
C ASN A 104 -11.91 -4.67 2.40
N GLN A 105 -10.68 -5.16 2.38
CA GLN A 105 -9.62 -4.61 3.20
C GLN A 105 -8.34 -4.45 2.39
N LEU A 106 -7.73 -3.26 2.50
CA LEU A 106 -6.35 -3.03 2.13
C LEU A 106 -5.48 -3.37 3.35
N ILE A 107 -4.63 -4.36 3.17
CA ILE A 107 -3.68 -4.84 4.18
C ILE A 107 -2.33 -4.21 3.89
N VAL A 108 -1.71 -3.65 4.92
CA VAL A 108 -0.40 -3.03 4.87
C VAL A 108 0.49 -3.73 5.87
N SER A 109 1.65 -4.18 5.43
CA SER A 109 2.67 -4.78 6.30
C SER A 109 4.04 -4.19 6.02
N HIS A 110 4.96 -4.31 6.98
CA HIS A 110 6.36 -4.09 6.67
C HIS A 110 6.79 -5.05 5.56
N ALA A 111 7.60 -4.58 4.61
CA ALA A 111 8.14 -5.44 3.58
C ALA A 111 9.05 -6.49 4.23
N LEU A 112 8.66 -7.74 4.06
CA LEU A 112 9.49 -8.86 4.49
C LEU A 112 10.36 -9.30 3.33
N PRO A 113 11.59 -9.74 3.59
CA PRO A 113 12.47 -10.29 2.56
C PRO A 113 11.92 -11.55 1.89
N GLU A 114 10.94 -12.23 2.49
CA GLU A 114 10.38 -13.50 2.03
C GLU A 114 8.90 -13.39 1.67
N PHE A 115 8.61 -13.36 0.36
CA PHE A 115 7.24 -13.34 -0.19
C PHE A 115 6.34 -14.51 0.23
N GLY A 116 6.91 -15.65 0.64
CA GLY A 116 6.15 -16.84 1.05
C GLY A 116 5.25 -16.65 2.27
N LYS A 117 5.63 -15.75 3.17
CA LYS A 117 4.89 -15.51 4.42
C LYS A 117 3.62 -14.66 4.21
N ILE A 118 3.57 -13.80 3.19
CA ILE A 118 2.40 -12.93 2.93
C ILE A 118 1.24 -13.73 2.33
N SER A 119 1.53 -14.65 1.40
CA SER A 119 0.50 -15.52 0.82
C SER A 119 -0.13 -16.45 1.87
N ASP A 120 0.67 -16.97 2.78
CA ASP A 120 0.21 -17.80 3.89
C ASP A 120 -0.64 -16.99 4.86
N PHE A 121 -0.27 -15.73 5.11
CA PHE A 121 -1.05 -14.80 5.89
C PHE A 121 -2.40 -14.48 5.25
N ILE A 122 -2.45 -14.15 3.96
CA ILE A 122 -3.70 -13.87 3.24
C ILE A 122 -4.62 -15.10 3.26
N ASN A 123 -4.08 -16.29 3.08
CA ASN A 123 -4.83 -17.54 3.12
C ASN A 123 -5.40 -17.83 4.51
N GLU A 124 -4.64 -17.56 5.56
CA GLU A 124 -5.10 -17.75 6.95
C GLU A 124 -6.14 -16.69 7.35
N PHE A 125 -5.97 -15.45 6.87
CA PHE A 125 -6.91 -14.35 7.02
C PHE A 125 -8.30 -14.69 6.46
N ASN A 126 -8.35 -15.22 5.25
CA ASN A 126 -9.60 -15.61 4.60
C ASN A 126 -10.33 -16.76 5.31
N LYS A 127 -9.61 -17.56 6.12
CA LYS A 127 -10.17 -18.69 6.87
C LYS A 127 -10.68 -18.33 8.26
N ARG A 128 -10.07 -17.37 8.95
CA ARG A 128 -10.25 -17.19 10.40
C ARG A 128 -10.66 -15.78 10.85
N GLY A 129 -10.62 -14.80 9.96
CA GLY A 129 -10.92 -13.42 10.29
C GLY A 129 -9.76 -12.65 10.95
N LEU A 130 -9.82 -11.32 10.87
CA LEU A 130 -8.72 -10.40 11.21
C LEU A 130 -8.24 -10.50 12.67
N SER A 131 -9.15 -10.63 13.62
CA SER A 131 -8.82 -10.59 15.06
C SER A 131 -7.97 -11.77 15.55
N SER A 132 -8.16 -12.96 14.97
CA SER A 132 -7.36 -14.14 15.36
C SER A 132 -5.95 -14.11 14.76
N LEU A 133 -5.77 -13.43 13.65
CA LEU A 133 -4.51 -13.29 12.95
C LEU A 133 -3.60 -12.23 13.55
N ILE A 134 -4.17 -11.09 13.92
CA ILE A 134 -3.44 -10.03 14.64
C ILE A 134 -2.89 -10.61 15.95
N GLY A 135 -3.68 -11.40 16.68
CA GLY A 135 -3.22 -12.05 17.92
C GLY A 135 -2.04 -13.02 17.70
N LYS A 136 -2.03 -13.75 16.59
CA LYS A 136 -0.95 -14.69 16.26
C LYS A 136 0.33 -13.98 15.83
N LEU A 137 0.21 -12.94 15.01
CA LEU A 137 1.34 -12.16 14.52
C LEU A 137 2.01 -11.32 15.61
N LEU A 138 1.24 -10.72 16.50
CA LEU A 138 1.76 -10.00 17.66
C LEU A 138 2.52 -10.92 18.64
N ASN A 139 2.15 -12.20 18.71
CA ASN A 139 2.85 -13.18 19.53
C ASN A 139 4.12 -13.77 18.90
N GLU A 140 4.22 -13.75 17.56
CA GLU A 140 5.39 -14.29 16.85
C GLU A 140 6.47 -13.23 16.57
N GLY A 141 6.21 -11.94 16.89
CA GLY A 141 7.22 -10.87 16.96
C GLY A 141 7.83 -10.42 15.64
N GLU A 142 7.27 -10.80 14.49
CA GLU A 142 7.98 -10.64 13.22
C GLU A 142 7.32 -9.70 12.18
N VAL A 143 6.03 -9.31 12.32
CA VAL A 143 5.39 -8.43 11.32
C VAL A 143 4.30 -7.57 11.92
N GLU A 144 4.48 -6.28 11.87
CA GLU A 144 3.38 -5.36 12.13
C GLU A 144 2.48 -5.26 10.90
N ILE A 145 1.18 -5.43 11.11
CA ILE A 145 0.18 -5.35 10.05
C ILE A 145 -0.87 -4.32 10.43
N ALA A 146 -1.16 -3.46 9.48
CA ALA A 146 -2.27 -2.53 9.56
C ALA A 146 -3.31 -2.87 8.48
N ALA A 147 -4.56 -2.54 8.73
CA ALA A 147 -5.62 -2.74 7.75
C ALA A 147 -6.53 -1.52 7.65
N LEU A 148 -6.84 -1.13 6.41
CA LEU A 148 -7.91 -0.21 6.09
C LEU A 148 -9.11 -1.02 5.61
N THR A 149 -10.17 -1.08 6.42
CA THR A 149 -11.42 -1.74 6.05
C THR A 149 -12.31 -0.77 5.27
N LEU A 150 -12.74 -1.17 4.09
CA LEU A 150 -13.69 -0.46 3.25
C LEU A 150 -15.07 -1.09 3.47
N HIS A 151 -16.01 -0.30 3.99
CA HIS A 151 -17.40 -0.70 4.14
C HIS A 151 -18.24 -0.02 3.05
N GLN A 152 -18.88 -0.83 2.20
CA GLN A 152 -19.83 -0.31 1.24
C GLN A 152 -21.00 0.34 1.98
N ASN A 153 -21.29 1.60 1.70
CA ASN A 153 -22.57 2.21 2.00
C ASN A 153 -23.49 2.06 0.78
N ASN A 154 -24.76 2.12 0.90
CA ASN A 154 -25.69 1.92 -0.23
C ASN A 154 -25.78 3.15 -1.16
N GLU A 155 -24.89 4.12 -1.03
CA GLU A 155 -24.86 5.26 -1.93
C GLU A 155 -24.34 4.84 -3.31
N PRO A 156 -24.97 5.36 -4.40
CA PRO A 156 -24.51 5.05 -5.74
C PRO A 156 -23.12 5.64 -5.99
N GLY A 157 -22.23 4.80 -6.47
CA GLY A 157 -20.88 5.19 -6.90
C GLY A 157 -20.70 4.98 -8.40
N LEU A 158 -19.44 4.95 -8.85
CA LEU A 158 -19.10 4.72 -10.24
C LEU A 158 -19.35 3.26 -10.61
N ASP A 159 -20.40 3.01 -11.40
CA ASP A 159 -20.78 1.68 -11.87
C ASP A 159 -20.40 1.48 -13.35
N THR A 160 -19.11 1.51 -13.63
CA THR A 160 -18.54 1.23 -14.94
C THR A 160 -17.67 -0.02 -14.88
N SER A 161 -17.36 -0.58 -16.05
CA SER A 161 -16.37 -1.65 -16.11
C SER A 161 -14.97 -1.14 -15.72
N MET A 162 -14.14 -2.03 -15.19
CA MET A 162 -12.73 -1.73 -14.94
C MET A 162 -12.06 -1.19 -16.21
N PRO A 163 -11.42 -0.02 -16.18
CA PRO A 163 -10.80 0.58 -17.36
C PRO A 163 -9.63 -0.27 -17.85
N LYS A 164 -9.63 -0.59 -19.15
CA LYS A 164 -8.53 -1.33 -19.78
C LYS A 164 -7.44 -0.41 -20.29
N THR A 165 -7.80 0.77 -20.77
CA THR A 165 -6.88 1.81 -21.25
C THR A 165 -7.04 3.04 -20.40
N LEU A 166 -5.94 3.55 -19.86
CA LEU A 166 -5.91 4.67 -18.91
C LEU A 166 -5.30 5.92 -19.54
N ALA A 167 -4.16 5.76 -20.21
CA ALA A 167 -3.48 6.86 -20.88
C ALA A 167 -2.81 6.39 -22.18
N ASN A 168 -2.71 7.30 -23.13
CA ASN A 168 -1.91 7.08 -24.34
C ASN A 168 -0.50 7.62 -24.07
N LEU A 169 0.39 6.73 -23.62
CA LEU A 169 1.76 7.07 -23.27
C LEU A 169 2.68 6.76 -24.46
N SER A 170 3.32 7.80 -24.99
CA SER A 170 4.39 7.66 -25.96
C SER A 170 5.72 7.96 -25.28
N PRO A 171 6.70 7.04 -25.33
CA PRO A 171 8.02 7.35 -24.81
C PRO A 171 8.62 8.55 -25.54
N PRO A 172 9.41 9.41 -24.87
CA PRO A 172 10.13 10.48 -25.53
C PRO A 172 11.02 9.91 -26.66
N ASP A 173 11.07 10.60 -27.79
CA ASP A 173 11.93 10.22 -28.89
C ASP A 173 13.40 10.47 -28.52
N PRO A 174 14.24 9.44 -28.38
CA PRO A 174 15.65 9.61 -28.01
C PRO A 174 16.46 10.46 -29.01
N SER A 175 16.04 10.51 -30.27
CA SER A 175 16.71 11.32 -31.31
C SER A 175 16.60 12.82 -31.04
N ARG A 176 15.63 13.23 -30.21
CA ARG A 176 15.40 14.62 -29.80
C ARG A 176 16.15 15.02 -28.53
N ALA A 177 16.94 14.12 -27.97
CA ALA A 177 17.76 14.43 -26.82
C ALA A 177 18.83 15.46 -27.19
N ILE A 178 18.87 16.57 -26.44
CA ILE A 178 19.83 17.65 -26.65
C ILE A 178 21.14 17.44 -25.87
N ALA A 179 21.13 16.53 -24.89
CA ALA A 179 22.29 16.16 -24.08
C ALA A 179 22.11 14.79 -23.45
N THR A 180 23.24 14.10 -23.27
CA THR A 180 23.33 12.87 -22.46
C THR A 180 24.16 13.17 -21.23
N ARG A 181 23.72 12.71 -20.05
CA ARG A 181 24.48 12.82 -18.80
C ARG A 181 24.64 11.43 -18.19
N SER A 182 25.84 11.16 -17.72
CA SER A 182 26.14 9.96 -16.94
C SER A 182 26.21 10.34 -15.47
N PHE A 183 25.62 9.53 -14.61
CA PHE A 183 25.69 9.67 -13.17
C PHE A 183 26.32 8.40 -12.60
N GLU A 184 27.27 8.56 -11.71
CA GLU A 184 27.83 7.48 -10.91
C GLU A 184 27.28 7.62 -9.50
N LEU A 185 26.70 6.51 -8.97
CA LEU A 185 26.30 6.40 -7.58
C LEU A 185 27.44 5.77 -6.82
N ASN A 186 28.13 6.56 -6.01
CA ASN A 186 29.15 6.05 -5.09
C ASN A 186 28.49 5.80 -3.74
N GLN A 187 28.68 4.58 -3.21
CA GLN A 187 28.30 4.21 -1.84
C GLN A 187 29.39 4.61 -0.87
#